data_6b40244b890f44796afb4b3b3b615dd3
#
_entry.id   6b40244b890f44796afb4b3b3b615dd3
#
_cell.length_a   1.000
_cell.length_b   1.000
_cell.length_c   1.000
_cell.angle_alpha   90.00
_cell.angle_beta   90.00
_cell.angle_gamma   90.00
#
_symmetry.space_group_name_H-M   'P 1'
#
loop_
_entity.id
_entity.type
_entity.pdbx_description
1 polymer ?
#
loop_
_entity_poly.entity_id
_entity_poly.type
_entity_poly.pdbx_seq_one_letter_code
_entity_poly.pdbx_strand_id
1 'polypeptide(L)'
;MVSPDTLTPALLSTTYFGPIQWYQKLHRHKPCLIERHENFIKQTYRNRMVIATANGAQTLSIPVTHDDSMLITDIRISDHANWRHVHWNALASAYGESAFFEYYQDDIRPFFEQKWEFLYDFNEAIMYKMIELLDLRVDVGATESYIKTETHDNADVIGDYRESIRPKKPLPDAD
;
A
#
# COMPACT_ATOMS: atom_id res chain seq x y z
N MET A 1 18.94 -7.80 21.08
CA MET A 1 19.88 -8.03 19.95
C MET A 1 19.20 -7.47 18.69
N VAL A 2 19.65 -6.36 18.19
CA VAL A 2 19.11 -5.78 16.97
C VAL A 2 19.50 -6.71 15.82
N SER A 3 18.52 -7.31 15.15
CA SER A 3 18.78 -8.06 13.91
C SER A 3 19.50 -7.14 12.95
N PRO A 4 20.55 -7.60 12.28
CA PRO A 4 21.22 -6.79 11.28
C PRO A 4 20.19 -6.34 10.25
N ASP A 5 20.13 -5.03 9.96
CA ASP A 5 19.40 -4.48 8.82
C ASP A 5 19.75 -5.37 7.61
N THR A 6 18.79 -6.11 7.13
CA THR A 6 18.98 -6.92 5.94
C THR A 6 19.16 -5.95 4.78
N LEU A 7 20.38 -5.78 4.31
CA LEU A 7 20.72 -4.96 3.14
C LEU A 7 20.18 -5.55 1.82
N THR A 8 19.30 -6.54 1.92
CA THR A 8 18.70 -7.18 0.75
C THR A 8 17.60 -6.26 0.20
N PRO A 9 17.68 -5.85 -1.07
CA PRO A 9 16.63 -5.09 -1.71
C PRO A 9 15.29 -5.82 -1.67
N ALA A 10 14.19 -5.07 -1.58
CA ALA A 10 12.85 -5.62 -1.67
C ALA A 10 12.05 -4.97 -2.80
N LEU A 11 11.17 -5.76 -3.39
CA LEU A 11 10.24 -5.34 -4.44
C LEU A 11 8.81 -5.48 -3.92
N LEU A 12 8.08 -4.37 -3.94
CA LEU A 12 6.72 -4.25 -3.43
C LEU A 12 5.79 -3.71 -4.52
N SER A 13 4.52 -4.07 -4.44
CA SER A 13 3.48 -3.41 -5.21
C SER A 13 2.98 -2.16 -4.46
N THR A 14 2.45 -1.18 -5.21
CA THR A 14 1.77 -0.03 -4.60
C THR A 14 0.54 -0.47 -3.80
N THR A 15 0.22 0.22 -2.71
CA THR A 15 -0.91 -0.12 -1.85
C THR A 15 -1.73 1.10 -1.45
N TYR A 16 -3.04 0.87 -1.28
CA TYR A 16 -3.97 1.80 -0.66
C TYR A 16 -4.05 1.50 0.84
N PHE A 17 -3.34 2.24 1.66
CA PHE A 17 -3.18 1.96 3.09
C PHE A 17 -2.93 0.47 3.36
N GLY A 18 -1.79 -0.01 2.88
CA GLY A 18 -1.42 -1.43 2.97
C GLY A 18 -1.36 -1.97 4.39
N PRO A 19 -1.30 -3.28 4.55
CA PRO A 19 -1.21 -3.92 5.85
C PRO A 19 0.13 -3.61 6.55
N ILE A 20 0.19 -3.82 7.87
CA ILE A 20 1.39 -3.60 8.69
C ILE A 20 2.61 -4.31 8.09
N GLN A 21 2.45 -5.51 7.56
CA GLN A 21 3.53 -6.27 6.93
C GLN A 21 4.16 -5.55 5.75
N TRP A 22 3.37 -4.84 4.96
CA TRP A 22 3.89 -4.06 3.84
C TRP A 22 4.84 -2.95 4.34
N TYR A 23 4.44 -2.22 5.37
CA TYR A 23 5.28 -1.18 6.00
C TYR A 23 6.49 -1.79 6.73
N GLN A 24 6.35 -2.99 7.28
CA GLN A 24 7.45 -3.71 7.89
C GLN A 24 8.54 -4.05 6.86
N LYS A 25 8.15 -4.50 5.66
CA LYS A 25 9.10 -4.74 4.57
C LYS A 25 9.76 -3.44 4.12
N LEU A 26 8.98 -2.37 3.99
CA LEU A 26 9.48 -1.05 3.63
C LEU A 26 10.53 -0.53 4.62
N HIS A 27 10.37 -0.80 5.90
CA HIS A 27 11.29 -0.40 6.95
C HIS A 27 12.55 -1.28 7.02
N ARG A 28 12.40 -2.59 6.83
CA ARG A 28 13.49 -3.57 7.02
C ARG A 28 14.43 -3.71 5.83
N HIS A 29 13.96 -3.47 4.63
CA HIS A 29 14.74 -3.66 3.41
C HIS A 29 15.22 -2.32 2.85
N LYS A 30 16.46 -2.29 2.41
CA LYS A 30 17.08 -1.10 1.79
C LYS A 30 17.95 -1.54 0.61
N PRO A 31 17.66 -1.02 -0.60
CA PRO A 31 16.48 -0.20 -0.94
C PRO A 31 15.19 -1.03 -1.06
N CYS A 32 14.05 -0.37 -0.90
CA CYS A 32 12.75 -0.88 -1.32
C CYS A 32 12.34 -0.25 -2.65
N LEU A 33 11.93 -1.05 -3.60
CA LEU A 33 11.44 -0.59 -4.90
C LEU A 33 9.95 -0.87 -5.02
N ILE A 34 9.21 0.16 -5.39
CA ILE A 34 7.78 0.02 -5.71
C ILE A 34 7.64 -0.22 -7.20
N GLU A 35 7.06 -1.35 -7.57
CA GLU A 35 6.85 -1.70 -8.96
C GLU A 35 5.78 -0.81 -9.61
N ARG A 36 6.20 0.00 -10.58
CA ARG A 36 5.30 0.87 -11.33
C ARG A 36 5.00 0.38 -12.77
N HIS A 37 5.64 -0.68 -13.19
CA HIS A 37 5.50 -1.27 -14.53
C HIS A 37 4.74 -2.58 -14.54
N GLU A 38 4.06 -2.92 -13.42
CA GLU A 38 3.19 -4.07 -13.34
C GLU A 38 1.77 -3.75 -13.82
N ASN A 39 1.01 -4.79 -14.12
CA ASN A 39 -0.42 -4.64 -14.37
C ASN A 39 -1.22 -4.60 -13.06
N PHE A 40 -2.33 -3.86 -13.10
CA PHE A 40 -3.29 -3.85 -12.01
C PHE A 40 -3.94 -5.23 -11.85
N ILE A 41 -3.94 -5.73 -10.62
CA ILE A 41 -4.60 -6.98 -10.26
C ILE A 41 -5.76 -6.68 -9.32
N LYS A 42 -6.96 -7.10 -9.70
CA LYS A 42 -8.18 -6.96 -8.90
C LYS A 42 -8.07 -7.73 -7.58
N GLN A 43 -8.79 -7.26 -6.58
CA GLN A 43 -8.88 -7.91 -5.27
C GLN A 43 -7.53 -7.99 -4.53
N THR A 44 -6.72 -6.97 -4.66
CA THR A 44 -5.43 -6.81 -3.98
C THR A 44 -5.42 -5.51 -3.17
N TYR A 45 -4.39 -5.33 -2.35
CA TYR A 45 -4.17 -4.09 -1.60
C TYR A 45 -3.85 -2.88 -2.48
N ARG A 46 -3.70 -3.03 -3.79
CA ARG A 46 -3.48 -1.91 -4.72
C ARG A 46 -4.62 -0.88 -4.67
N ASN A 47 -5.86 -1.32 -4.52
CA ASN A 47 -7.03 -0.45 -4.39
C ASN A 47 -7.95 -0.82 -3.22
N ARG A 48 -7.45 -1.62 -2.27
CA ARG A 48 -8.21 -2.05 -1.08
C ARG A 48 -7.42 -1.82 0.17
N MET A 49 -8.09 -1.34 1.21
CA MET A 49 -7.61 -1.45 2.59
C MET A 49 -8.57 -2.29 3.41
N VAL A 50 -8.04 -2.92 4.44
CA VAL A 50 -8.82 -3.67 5.43
C VAL A 50 -8.66 -2.99 6.78
N ILE A 51 -9.78 -2.65 7.40
CA ILE A 51 -9.82 -2.02 8.72
C ILE A 51 -10.48 -2.94 9.73
N ALA A 52 -10.10 -2.80 10.99
CA ALA A 52 -10.74 -3.47 12.10
C ALA A 52 -11.93 -2.63 12.60
N THR A 53 -13.10 -3.24 12.67
CA THR A 53 -14.32 -2.62 13.21
C THR A 53 -14.88 -3.42 14.35
N ALA A 54 -15.87 -2.87 15.06
CA ALA A 54 -16.59 -3.60 16.11
C ALA A 54 -17.24 -4.90 15.62
N ASN A 55 -17.55 -4.99 14.33
CA ASN A 55 -18.18 -6.15 13.69
C ASN A 55 -17.17 -7.06 12.96
N GLY A 56 -15.87 -6.86 13.14
CA GLY A 56 -14.82 -7.62 12.49
C GLY A 56 -14.12 -6.82 11.39
N ALA A 57 -13.40 -7.50 10.52
CA ALA A 57 -12.66 -6.88 9.44
C ALA A 57 -13.60 -6.34 8.35
N GLN A 58 -13.36 -5.11 7.93
CA GLN A 58 -14.09 -4.47 6.84
C GLN A 58 -13.13 -4.11 5.71
N THR A 59 -13.49 -4.48 4.49
CA THR A 59 -12.74 -4.13 3.28
C THR A 59 -13.31 -2.86 2.65
N LEU A 60 -12.46 -1.89 2.38
CA LEU A 60 -12.78 -0.64 1.70
C LEU A 60 -12.05 -0.60 0.35
N SER A 61 -12.81 -0.57 -0.74
CA SER A 61 -12.25 -0.62 -2.10
C SER A 61 -12.46 0.69 -2.83
N ILE A 62 -11.39 1.21 -3.45
CA ILE A 62 -11.48 2.35 -4.35
C ILE A 62 -12.03 1.85 -5.68
N PRO A 63 -13.11 2.45 -6.22
CA PRO A 63 -13.58 2.15 -7.56
C PRO A 63 -12.58 2.69 -8.59
N VAL A 64 -12.22 1.85 -9.54
CA VAL A 64 -11.23 2.19 -10.57
C VAL A 64 -11.79 1.97 -11.96
N THR A 65 -11.28 2.73 -12.91
CA THR A 65 -11.52 2.58 -14.34
C THR A 65 -10.21 2.46 -15.09
N HIS A 66 -10.23 1.85 -16.23
CA HIS A 66 -9.11 1.75 -17.15
C HIS A 66 -9.62 1.77 -18.59
N ASP A 67 -8.79 2.28 -19.46
CA ASP A 67 -8.97 2.15 -20.92
C ASP A 67 -8.43 0.78 -21.37
N ASP A 68 -7.73 0.71 -22.50
CA ASP A 68 -7.15 -0.54 -22.99
C ASP A 68 -5.95 -1.01 -22.18
N SER A 69 -5.28 -0.09 -21.48
CA SER A 69 -4.12 -0.39 -20.64
C SER A 69 -4.51 -0.86 -19.26
N MET A 70 -3.90 -1.96 -18.82
CA MET A 70 -3.98 -2.46 -17.43
C MET A 70 -2.77 -2.06 -16.58
N LEU A 71 -1.86 -1.24 -17.12
CA LEU A 71 -0.68 -0.79 -16.39
C LEU A 71 -1.11 -0.02 -15.15
N ILE A 72 -0.49 -0.32 -14.01
CA ILE A 72 -0.89 0.27 -12.71
C ILE A 72 -0.86 1.80 -12.72
N THR A 73 0.03 2.41 -13.48
CA THR A 73 0.14 3.86 -13.63
C THR A 73 -0.96 4.48 -14.50
N ASP A 74 -1.67 3.68 -15.30
CA ASP A 74 -2.76 4.11 -16.17
C ASP A 74 -4.15 3.90 -15.54
N ILE A 75 -4.21 3.25 -14.40
CA ILE A 75 -5.47 3.01 -13.67
C ILE A 75 -5.96 4.32 -13.06
N ARG A 76 -7.19 4.68 -13.41
CA ARG A 76 -7.84 5.92 -12.93
C ARG A 76 -8.77 5.64 -11.77
N ILE A 77 -8.85 6.58 -10.85
CA ILE A 77 -9.82 6.56 -9.76
C ILE A 77 -11.16 7.05 -10.29
N SER A 78 -12.21 6.26 -10.07
CA SER A 78 -13.58 6.66 -10.38
C SER A 78 -14.18 7.43 -9.21
N ASP A 79 -14.97 8.46 -9.51
CA ASP A 79 -15.75 9.19 -8.50
C ASP A 79 -17.11 8.52 -8.19
N HIS A 80 -17.34 7.33 -8.74
CA HIS A 80 -18.59 6.59 -8.55
C HIS A 80 -18.84 6.25 -7.07
N ALA A 81 -20.09 6.25 -6.65
CA ALA A 81 -20.56 5.83 -5.32
C ALA A 81 -20.02 6.66 -4.13
N ASN A 82 -19.54 7.88 -4.36
CA ASN A 82 -19.04 8.76 -3.27
C ASN A 82 -18.11 8.06 -2.28
N TRP A 83 -17.24 7.20 -2.80
CA TRP A 83 -16.40 6.28 -2.01
C TRP A 83 -15.52 7.00 -0.98
N ARG A 84 -15.07 8.23 -1.27
CA ARG A 84 -14.23 9.00 -0.35
C ARG A 84 -14.95 9.26 0.96
N HIS A 85 -16.19 9.71 0.88
CA HIS A 85 -17.02 9.95 2.06
C HIS A 85 -17.32 8.65 2.82
N VAL A 86 -17.63 7.58 2.09
CA VAL A 86 -17.90 6.26 2.69
C VAL A 86 -16.67 5.75 3.44
N HIS A 87 -15.49 5.82 2.83
CA HIS A 87 -14.24 5.36 3.47
C HIS A 87 -13.85 6.22 4.67
N TRP A 88 -13.98 7.55 4.55
CA TRP A 88 -13.71 8.44 5.69
C TRP A 88 -14.63 8.16 6.88
N ASN A 89 -15.92 8.00 6.64
CA ASN A 89 -16.87 7.67 7.69
C ASN A 89 -16.59 6.30 8.31
N ALA A 90 -16.17 5.32 7.53
CA ALA A 90 -15.78 4.01 8.06
C ALA A 90 -14.56 4.11 8.98
N LEU A 91 -13.54 4.89 8.59
CA LEU A 91 -12.37 5.15 9.43
C LEU A 91 -12.74 5.90 10.70
N ALA A 92 -13.54 6.96 10.60
CA ALA A 92 -13.98 7.75 11.74
C ALA A 92 -14.81 6.91 12.72
N SER A 93 -15.67 6.03 12.21
CA SER A 93 -16.48 5.12 13.04
C SER A 93 -15.64 4.04 13.72
N ALA A 94 -14.63 3.51 13.03
CA ALA A 94 -13.79 2.44 13.57
C ALA A 94 -12.75 2.95 14.59
N TYR A 95 -12.20 4.13 14.37
CA TYR A 95 -11.05 4.65 15.12
C TYR A 95 -11.28 6.00 15.81
N GLY A 96 -12.44 6.64 15.64
CA GLY A 96 -12.72 8.00 16.11
C GLY A 96 -12.57 8.21 17.62
N GLU A 97 -12.75 7.17 18.42
CA GLU A 97 -12.55 7.21 19.88
C GLU A 97 -11.08 6.94 20.27
N SER A 98 -10.22 6.61 19.31
CA SER A 98 -8.79 6.41 19.55
C SER A 98 -8.07 7.75 19.62
N ALA A 99 -7.28 7.96 20.68
CA ALA A 99 -6.44 9.17 20.82
C ALA A 99 -5.45 9.33 19.64
N PHE A 100 -5.01 8.23 19.03
CA PHE A 100 -4.14 8.27 17.85
C PHE A 100 -4.89 8.77 16.62
N PHE A 101 -6.15 8.41 16.43
CA PHE A 101 -6.94 8.90 15.31
C PHE A 101 -7.15 10.41 15.40
N GLU A 102 -7.49 10.92 16.57
CA GLU A 102 -7.65 12.37 16.81
C GLU A 102 -6.36 13.13 16.43
N TYR A 103 -5.20 12.55 16.73
CA TYR A 103 -3.91 13.15 16.41
C TYR A 103 -3.57 13.16 14.92
N TYR A 104 -3.90 12.06 14.19
CA TYR A 104 -3.50 11.88 12.79
C TYR A 104 -4.58 12.22 11.77
N GLN A 105 -5.82 12.44 12.19
CA GLN A 105 -6.94 12.63 11.26
C GLN A 105 -6.74 13.81 10.30
N ASP A 106 -6.14 14.89 10.75
CA ASP A 106 -5.93 16.09 9.93
C ASP A 106 -4.90 15.87 8.82
N ASP A 107 -3.97 14.95 9.02
CA ASP A 107 -2.98 14.54 8.01
C ASP A 107 -3.56 13.57 6.97
N ILE A 108 -4.50 12.72 7.38
CA ILE A 108 -5.07 11.66 6.54
C ILE A 108 -6.31 12.15 5.78
N ARG A 109 -7.13 12.99 6.40
CA ARG A 109 -8.40 13.48 5.85
C ARG A 109 -8.29 14.10 4.44
N PRO A 110 -7.25 14.86 4.11
CA PRO A 110 -7.11 15.44 2.76
C PRO A 110 -7.15 14.43 1.63
N PHE A 111 -6.69 13.18 1.85
CA PHE A 111 -6.77 12.12 0.85
C PHE A 111 -8.21 11.71 0.51
N PHE A 112 -9.16 11.98 1.39
CA PHE A 112 -10.59 11.71 1.19
C PHE A 112 -11.40 12.96 0.77
N GLU A 113 -10.78 14.12 0.76
CA GLU A 113 -11.41 15.38 0.34
C GLU A 113 -10.98 15.81 -1.06
N GLN A 114 -9.73 15.51 -1.43
CA GLN A 114 -9.17 15.85 -2.72
C GLN A 114 -9.44 14.76 -3.76
N LYS A 115 -9.61 15.20 -5.01
CA LYS A 115 -9.73 14.29 -6.14
C LYS A 115 -8.35 13.97 -6.70
N TRP A 116 -8.10 12.69 -6.92
CA TRP A 116 -6.93 12.17 -7.57
C TRP A 116 -7.34 11.47 -8.87
N GLU A 117 -6.58 11.66 -9.91
CA GLU A 117 -6.86 11.06 -11.21
C GLU A 117 -6.34 9.62 -11.28
N PHE A 118 -5.09 9.40 -10.90
CA PHE A 118 -4.43 8.11 -11.03
C PHE A 118 -4.25 7.41 -9.68
N LEU A 119 -4.53 6.10 -9.67
CA LEU A 119 -4.43 5.28 -8.47
C LEU A 119 -2.98 5.19 -7.96
N TYR A 120 -2.01 5.04 -8.86
CA TYR A 120 -0.61 4.94 -8.48
C TYR A 120 -0.12 6.20 -7.76
N ASP A 121 -0.41 7.38 -8.31
CA ASP A 121 0.00 8.65 -7.73
C ASP A 121 -0.65 8.89 -6.36
N PHE A 122 -1.92 8.52 -6.23
CA PHE A 122 -2.65 8.56 -4.97
C PHE A 122 -2.02 7.67 -3.90
N ASN A 123 -1.73 6.43 -4.25
CA ASN A 123 -1.09 5.48 -3.34
C ASN A 123 0.33 5.91 -2.95
N GLU A 124 1.09 6.46 -3.90
CA GLU A 124 2.44 6.97 -3.63
C GLU A 124 2.41 8.14 -2.63
N ALA A 125 1.48 9.07 -2.79
CA ALA A 125 1.30 10.17 -1.84
C ALA A 125 0.91 9.68 -0.44
N ILE A 126 0.03 8.68 -0.34
CA ILE A 126 -0.32 8.01 0.92
C ILE A 126 0.92 7.35 1.54
N MET A 127 1.71 6.62 0.75
CA MET A 127 2.92 5.96 1.21
C MET A 127 3.88 6.96 1.89
N TYR A 128 4.17 8.07 1.22
CA TYR A 128 5.07 9.09 1.78
C TYR A 128 4.50 9.75 3.03
N LYS A 129 3.19 10.01 3.07
CA LYS A 129 2.54 10.53 4.28
C LYS A 129 2.62 9.53 5.44
N MET A 130 2.39 8.26 5.18
CA MET A 130 2.49 7.23 6.22
C MET A 130 3.94 7.02 6.70
N ILE A 131 4.92 7.11 5.81
CA ILE A 131 6.34 7.09 6.20
C ILE A 131 6.66 8.23 7.18
N GLU A 132 6.16 9.44 6.89
CA GLU A 132 6.29 10.61 7.75
C GLU A 132 5.61 10.38 9.12
N LEU A 133 4.33 9.98 9.11
CA LEU A 133 3.54 9.82 10.33
C LEU A 133 4.04 8.69 11.24
N LEU A 134 4.58 7.63 10.66
CA LEU A 134 5.13 6.48 11.38
C LEU A 134 6.63 6.66 11.74
N ASP A 135 7.23 7.77 11.36
CA ASP A 135 8.67 8.05 11.53
C ASP A 135 9.56 6.89 11.03
N LEU A 136 9.23 6.36 9.84
CA LEU A 136 9.96 5.25 9.27
C LEU A 136 11.24 5.72 8.59
N ARG A 137 12.35 5.05 8.90
CA ARG A 137 13.61 5.24 8.17
C ARG A 137 13.64 4.28 6.98
N VAL A 138 13.41 4.83 5.79
CA VAL A 138 13.29 4.08 4.56
C VAL A 138 14.28 4.56 3.50
N ASP A 139 14.60 3.67 2.57
CA ASP A 139 15.23 3.97 1.29
C ASP A 139 14.31 3.40 0.22
N VAL A 140 13.41 4.22 -0.31
CA VAL A 140 12.34 3.81 -1.21
C VAL A 140 12.39 4.59 -2.52
N GLY A 141 12.17 3.87 -3.61
CA GLY A 141 12.06 4.42 -4.95
C GLY A 141 11.10 3.62 -5.80
N ALA A 142 10.87 4.06 -7.03
CA ALA A 142 10.10 3.33 -8.02
C ALA A 142 11.02 2.57 -8.97
N THR A 143 10.53 1.46 -9.54
CA THR A 143 11.26 0.74 -10.58
C THR A 143 11.35 1.57 -11.86
N GLU A 144 12.48 1.48 -12.57
CA GLU A 144 12.67 2.14 -13.88
C GLU A 144 12.10 1.30 -15.03
N SER A 145 12.00 -0.01 -14.81
CA SER A 145 11.41 -0.98 -15.74
C SER A 145 10.83 -2.15 -14.95
N TYR A 146 10.00 -2.97 -15.60
CA TYR A 146 9.45 -4.16 -14.96
C TYR A 146 10.55 -5.12 -14.52
N ILE A 147 10.58 -5.45 -13.23
CA ILE A 147 11.54 -6.41 -12.67
C ILE A 147 10.94 -7.81 -12.75
N LYS A 148 11.55 -8.67 -13.56
CA LYS A 148 11.26 -10.10 -13.58
C LYS A 148 12.08 -10.76 -12.49
N THR A 149 11.42 -11.38 -11.53
CA THR A 149 12.08 -12.25 -10.56
C THR A 149 12.05 -13.67 -11.11
N GLU A 150 13.12 -14.07 -11.77
CA GLU A 150 13.32 -15.47 -12.08
C GLU A 150 13.87 -16.16 -10.84
N THR A 151 13.16 -17.16 -10.38
CA THR A 151 13.65 -18.11 -9.39
C THR A 151 14.82 -18.86 -9.98
N HIS A 152 15.99 -18.65 -9.44
CA HIS A 152 17.24 -19.41 -9.45
C HIS A 152 18.46 -18.71 -10.07
N ASP A 153 19.51 -18.70 -9.25
CA ASP A 153 20.89 -18.44 -9.56
C ASP A 153 21.26 -16.99 -9.94
N ASN A 154 21.35 -16.09 -8.94
CA ASN A 154 22.54 -15.25 -8.79
C ASN A 154 22.44 -14.24 -7.62
N ALA A 155 23.55 -13.80 -7.15
CA ALA A 155 23.94 -13.11 -5.95
C ALA A 155 23.25 -11.76 -5.60
N ASP A 156 22.21 -11.34 -6.32
CA ASP A 156 21.38 -10.17 -6.00
C ASP A 156 19.93 -10.62 -5.77
N VAL A 157 19.72 -11.33 -4.67
CA VAL A 157 18.38 -11.79 -4.30
C VAL A 157 17.55 -10.59 -3.88
N ILE A 158 16.74 -10.06 -4.80
CA ILE A 158 15.66 -9.12 -4.45
C ILE A 158 14.55 -9.93 -3.80
N GLY A 159 14.16 -9.57 -2.58
CA GLY A 159 12.96 -10.13 -1.95
C GLY A 159 11.72 -9.65 -2.68
N ASP A 160 11.07 -10.49 -3.47
CA ASP A 160 9.85 -10.16 -4.18
C ASP A 160 8.61 -10.45 -3.31
N TYR A 161 7.97 -9.40 -2.84
CA TYR A 161 6.77 -9.46 -2.00
C TYR A 161 5.50 -9.06 -2.72
N ARG A 162 5.53 -8.81 -4.05
CA ARG A 162 4.36 -8.36 -4.82
C ARG A 162 3.19 -9.33 -4.76
N GLU A 163 3.50 -10.64 -4.71
CA GLU A 163 2.51 -11.71 -4.71
C GLU A 163 2.27 -12.33 -3.32
N SER A 164 3.15 -12.09 -2.36
CA SER A 164 3.06 -12.68 -1.02
C SER A 164 2.14 -11.90 -0.08
N ILE A 165 2.02 -10.59 -0.26
CA ILE A 165 1.17 -9.72 0.55
C ILE A 165 -0.15 -9.50 -0.16
N ARG A 166 -1.16 -10.35 0.14
CA ARG A 166 -2.50 -10.32 -0.47
C ARG A 166 -3.59 -10.55 0.57
N PRO A 167 -4.80 -9.94 0.40
CA PRO A 167 -5.90 -10.07 1.36
C PRO A 167 -6.38 -11.51 1.61
N LYS A 168 -6.21 -12.40 0.65
CA LYS A 168 -6.67 -13.79 0.72
C LYS A 168 -5.59 -14.81 1.06
N LYS A 169 -4.35 -14.38 1.24
CA LYS A 169 -3.29 -15.27 1.72
C LYS A 169 -3.18 -15.11 3.23
N PRO A 170 -3.09 -16.23 3.99
CA PRO A 170 -2.70 -16.14 5.38
C PRO A 170 -1.38 -15.38 5.44
N LEU A 171 -1.25 -14.55 6.47
CA LEU A 171 -0.02 -13.82 6.74
C LEU A 171 1.09 -14.86 6.91
N PRO A 172 2.21 -14.79 6.17
CA PRO A 172 3.37 -15.60 6.55
C PRO A 172 3.70 -15.24 8.00
N ASP A 173 3.90 -16.27 8.81
CA ASP A 173 4.25 -16.11 10.20
C ASP A 173 5.38 -15.08 10.31
N ALA A 174 5.23 -14.16 11.25
CA ALA A 174 6.21 -13.12 11.48
C ALA A 174 7.42 -13.76 12.18
N ASP A 175 8.36 -14.27 11.40
CA ASP A 175 9.72 -14.60 11.85
C ASP A 175 10.64 -13.40 11.73
#